data_0a7303a7128b4e2a1e21a9b046a900aa
#
_entry.id   0a7303a7128b4e2a1e21a9b046a900aa
#
_cell.length_a   1.000
_cell.length_b   1.000
_cell.length_c   1.000
_cell.angle_alpha   90.00
_cell.angle_beta   90.00
_cell.angle_gamma   90.00
#
_symmetry.space_group_name_H-M   'P 1'
#
loop_
_entity.id
_entity.type
_entity.pdbx_description
1 polymer ?
#
loop_
_entity_poly.entity_id
_entity_poly.type
_entity_poly.pdbx_seq_one_letter_code
_entity_poly.pdbx_strand_id
1 'polypeptide(L)'
;YASKAIDIDPSDPWAHHTFAHIFEVKNIPDEGISFLENLSSYWNDCNSFIYTHNWWHIALLYLRIKDIDTVFNIFDKHLWNSPNSDNSYSQDQAGAISLLIRLRVNNINVEKQWEEVLSSILKRDVFFSDPFISTHFAYAISLLSNKSVKIKFLKDLDSLNHSKNEYDIKIWKNTGVSLC
;
A
#
# COMPACT_ATOMS: atom_id res chain seq x y z
N TYR A 1 20.10 8.35 12.38
CA TYR A 1 19.77 9.46 11.46
C TYR A 1 18.34 9.95 11.67
N ALA A 2 17.32 9.07 11.73
CA ALA A 2 15.93 9.47 11.92
C ALA A 2 15.70 10.29 13.20
N SER A 3 16.32 9.90 14.33
CA SER A 3 16.24 10.69 15.58
C SER A 3 16.75 12.12 15.38
N LYS A 4 17.87 12.28 14.70
CA LYS A 4 18.40 13.62 14.41
C LYS A 4 17.51 14.43 13.48
N ALA A 5 16.80 13.77 12.54
CA ALA A 5 15.86 14.44 11.66
C ALA A 5 14.68 14.99 12.46
N ILE A 6 14.09 14.20 13.37
CA ILE A 6 13.01 14.64 14.26
C ILE A 6 13.49 15.73 15.24
N ASP A 7 14.72 15.67 15.72
CA ASP A 7 15.28 16.72 16.59
C ASP A 7 15.39 18.06 15.87
N ILE A 8 15.63 18.04 14.55
CA ILE A 8 15.73 19.24 13.69
C ILE A 8 14.35 19.71 13.22
N ASP A 9 13.55 18.77 12.74
CA ASP A 9 12.19 19.00 12.26
C ASP A 9 11.25 17.91 12.79
N PRO A 10 10.54 18.18 13.89
CA PRO A 10 9.56 17.24 14.44
C PRO A 10 8.38 16.91 13.51
N SER A 11 8.20 17.67 12.45
CA SER A 11 7.10 17.46 11.48
C SER A 11 7.49 16.61 10.28
N ASP A 12 8.75 16.16 10.16
CA ASP A 12 9.24 15.36 9.02
C ASP A 12 8.55 13.98 8.93
N PRO A 13 7.62 13.77 7.98
CA PRO A 13 6.87 12.52 7.89
C PRO A 13 7.72 11.34 7.43
N TRP A 14 8.85 11.57 6.78
CA TRP A 14 9.77 10.51 6.36
C TRP A 14 10.64 10.01 7.51
N ALA A 15 10.96 10.89 8.46
CA ALA A 15 11.60 10.48 9.71
C ALA A 15 10.63 9.63 10.54
N HIS A 16 9.34 10.00 10.61
CA HIS A 16 8.29 9.20 11.25
C HIS A 16 8.14 7.82 10.60
N HIS A 17 8.11 7.76 9.26
CA HIS A 17 8.09 6.53 8.49
C HIS A 17 9.28 5.61 8.82
N THR A 18 10.47 6.18 8.95
CA THR A 18 11.66 5.40 9.34
C THR A 18 11.51 4.77 10.72
N PHE A 19 10.92 5.50 11.68
CA PHE A 19 10.60 4.95 13.00
C PHE A 19 9.56 3.84 12.94
N ALA A 20 8.55 3.95 12.08
CA ALA A 20 7.56 2.90 11.89
C ALA A 20 8.23 1.56 11.54
N HIS A 21 9.16 1.56 10.60
CA HIS A 21 9.94 0.37 10.27
C HIS A 21 10.77 -0.16 11.45
N ILE A 22 11.34 0.72 12.27
CA ILE A 22 12.11 0.31 13.46
C ILE A 22 11.21 -0.43 14.46
N PHE A 23 10.01 0.08 14.72
CA PHE A 23 9.05 -0.55 15.63
C PHE A 23 8.57 -1.91 15.12
N GLU A 24 8.33 -2.03 13.82
CA GLU A 24 7.98 -3.30 13.19
C GLU A 24 9.10 -4.34 13.32
N VAL A 25 10.33 -3.98 12.97
CA VAL A 25 11.49 -4.88 13.02
C VAL A 25 11.81 -5.30 14.45
N LYS A 26 11.72 -4.37 15.41
CA LYS A 26 11.92 -4.67 16.83
C LYS A 26 10.76 -5.42 17.48
N ASN A 27 9.62 -5.50 16.82
CA ASN A 27 8.40 -6.12 17.33
C ASN A 27 7.93 -5.50 18.66
N ILE A 28 7.87 -4.19 18.71
CA ILE A 28 7.40 -3.39 19.86
C ILE A 28 6.19 -2.53 19.44
N PRO A 29 5.03 -3.17 19.15
CA PRO A 29 3.89 -2.48 18.55
C PRO A 29 3.29 -1.38 19.45
N ASP A 30 3.19 -1.59 20.76
CA ASP A 30 2.56 -0.61 21.67
C ASP A 30 3.33 0.72 21.70
N GLU A 31 4.66 0.65 21.75
CA GLU A 31 5.52 1.83 21.68
C GLU A 31 5.39 2.52 20.32
N GLY A 32 5.36 1.73 19.24
CA GLY A 32 5.21 2.23 17.88
C GLY A 32 3.88 2.94 17.65
N ILE A 33 2.77 2.35 18.10
CA ILE A 33 1.44 2.95 18.05
C ILE A 33 1.45 4.29 18.78
N SER A 34 1.84 4.29 20.06
CA SER A 34 1.87 5.52 20.85
C SER A 34 2.73 6.61 20.20
N PHE A 35 3.91 6.25 19.70
CA PHE A 35 4.81 7.21 19.06
C PHE A 35 4.22 7.80 17.78
N LEU A 36 3.72 6.96 16.87
CA LEU A 36 3.24 7.40 15.56
C LEU A 36 1.91 8.16 15.67
N GLU A 37 0.99 7.73 16.54
CA GLU A 37 -0.27 8.46 16.75
C GLU A 37 -0.05 9.87 17.30
N ASN A 38 0.89 10.06 18.21
CA ASN A 38 1.25 11.38 18.73
C ASN A 38 1.79 12.32 17.64
N LEU A 39 2.34 11.77 16.54
CA LEU A 39 2.89 12.54 15.41
C LEU A 39 1.93 12.65 14.22
N SER A 40 0.82 11.92 14.26
CA SER A 40 -0.09 11.78 13.10
C SER A 40 -0.70 13.09 12.61
N SER A 41 -0.85 14.09 13.49
CA SER A 41 -1.36 15.42 13.13
C SER A 41 -0.47 16.16 12.14
N TYR A 42 0.83 15.89 12.13
CA TYR A 42 1.77 16.46 11.16
C TYR A 42 1.58 15.97 9.72
N TRP A 43 0.82 14.88 9.53
CA TRP A 43 0.63 14.30 8.20
C TRP A 43 -0.53 14.91 7.42
N ASN A 44 -1.40 15.68 8.06
CA ASN A 44 -2.63 16.19 7.44
C ASN A 44 -2.39 17.07 6.20
N ASP A 45 -1.26 17.77 6.14
CA ASP A 45 -0.88 18.63 5.03
C ASP A 45 0.09 17.93 4.03
N CYS A 46 0.33 16.63 4.22
CA CYS A 46 1.18 15.85 3.33
C CYS A 46 0.45 15.44 2.03
N ASN A 47 1.22 15.04 1.01
CA ASN A 47 0.61 14.35 -0.13
C ASN A 47 0.00 13.01 0.32
N SER A 48 -0.94 12.50 -0.50
CA SER A 48 -1.72 11.31 -0.15
C SER A 48 -0.84 10.10 0.17
N PHE A 49 0.22 9.88 -0.60
CA PHE A 49 1.08 8.70 -0.41
C PHE A 49 1.72 8.65 0.98
N ILE A 50 2.42 9.70 1.41
CA ILE A 50 3.11 9.63 2.72
C ILE A 50 2.11 9.66 3.89
N TYR A 51 0.97 10.34 3.71
CA TYR A 51 -0.13 10.32 4.65
C TYR A 51 -0.68 8.90 4.84
N THR A 52 -1.17 8.27 3.77
CA THR A 52 -1.76 6.94 3.82
C THR A 52 -0.75 5.89 4.25
N HIS A 53 0.51 6.03 3.83
CA HIS A 53 1.56 5.07 4.13
C HIS A 53 1.96 5.07 5.61
N ASN A 54 2.03 6.23 6.26
CA ASN A 54 2.26 6.31 7.70
C ASN A 54 1.08 5.71 8.49
N TRP A 55 -0.16 5.99 8.09
CA TRP A 55 -1.33 5.34 8.68
C TRP A 55 -1.39 3.83 8.41
N TRP A 56 -0.90 3.38 7.25
CA TRP A 56 -0.76 1.97 6.95
C TRP A 56 0.19 1.26 7.93
N HIS A 57 1.30 1.88 8.31
CA HIS A 57 2.19 1.36 9.33
C HIS A 57 1.52 1.24 10.69
N ILE A 58 0.74 2.24 11.11
CA ILE A 58 -0.05 2.15 12.35
C ILE A 58 -1.03 0.98 12.27
N ALA A 59 -1.72 0.80 11.13
CA ALA A 59 -2.62 -0.33 10.94
C ALA A 59 -1.90 -1.69 11.04
N LEU A 60 -0.65 -1.80 10.57
CA LEU A 60 0.14 -3.03 10.73
C LEU A 60 0.49 -3.30 12.20
N LEU A 61 0.80 -2.27 12.98
CA LEU A 61 1.07 -2.41 14.41
C LEU A 61 -0.18 -2.86 15.18
N TYR A 62 -1.35 -2.27 14.87
CA TYR A 62 -2.64 -2.73 15.42
C TYR A 62 -3.00 -4.16 15.00
N LEU A 63 -2.73 -4.53 13.74
CA LEU A 63 -2.91 -5.91 13.28
C LEU A 63 -2.04 -6.90 14.08
N ARG A 64 -0.83 -6.48 14.46
CA ARG A 64 0.08 -7.32 15.25
C ARG A 64 -0.44 -7.59 16.65
N ILE A 65 -1.09 -6.63 17.29
CA ILE A 65 -1.76 -6.83 18.60
C ILE A 65 -3.19 -7.36 18.45
N LYS A 66 -3.62 -7.66 17.22
CA LYS A 66 -4.95 -8.21 16.88
C LYS A 66 -6.13 -7.29 17.19
N ASP A 67 -5.92 -6.00 17.25
CA ASP A 67 -7.00 -5.01 17.33
C ASP A 67 -7.55 -4.72 15.92
N ILE A 68 -8.38 -5.64 15.45
CA ILE A 68 -8.91 -5.65 14.09
C ILE A 68 -9.92 -4.51 13.87
N ASP A 69 -10.67 -4.13 14.89
CA ASP A 69 -11.63 -3.04 14.81
C ASP A 69 -10.92 -1.71 14.53
N THR A 70 -9.80 -1.46 15.21
CA THR A 70 -8.98 -0.28 14.95
C THR A 70 -8.34 -0.34 13.56
N VAL A 71 -7.89 -1.51 13.07
CA VAL A 71 -7.38 -1.64 11.70
C VAL A 71 -8.41 -1.24 10.66
N PHE A 72 -9.67 -1.68 10.79
CA PHE A 72 -10.75 -1.27 9.89
C PHE A 72 -11.08 0.22 10.02
N ASN A 73 -11.08 0.76 11.22
CA ASN A 73 -11.29 2.19 11.42
C ASN A 73 -10.20 3.04 10.74
N ILE A 74 -8.93 2.60 10.79
CA ILE A 74 -7.83 3.26 10.08
C ILE A 74 -8.01 3.11 8.57
N PHE A 75 -8.39 1.93 8.07
CA PHE A 75 -8.68 1.73 6.66
C PHE A 75 -9.73 2.73 6.17
N ASP A 76 -10.87 2.81 6.83
CA ASP A 76 -11.99 3.64 6.40
C ASP A 76 -11.72 5.15 6.54
N LYS A 77 -10.95 5.57 7.56
CA LYS A 77 -10.74 7.01 7.85
C LYS A 77 -9.48 7.60 7.23
N HIS A 78 -8.46 6.77 6.97
CA HIS A 78 -7.15 7.29 6.62
C HIS A 78 -6.58 6.68 5.33
N LEU A 79 -6.85 5.40 5.02
CA LEU A 79 -6.28 4.76 3.84
C LEU A 79 -7.18 4.85 2.62
N TRP A 80 -8.50 4.76 2.81
CA TRP A 80 -9.46 4.64 1.71
C TRP A 80 -10.63 5.59 1.88
N ASN A 81 -11.00 6.30 0.81
CA ASN A 81 -12.06 7.32 0.82
C ASN A 81 -11.87 8.47 1.82
N SER A 82 -10.67 8.65 2.35
CA SER A 82 -10.31 9.77 3.20
C SER A 82 -10.15 11.05 2.37
N PRO A 83 -10.41 12.24 2.93
CA PRO A 83 -10.10 13.50 2.26
C PRO A 83 -8.61 13.65 1.89
N ASN A 84 -7.73 12.96 2.61
CA ASN A 84 -6.29 13.03 2.43
C ASN A 84 -5.73 11.84 1.63
N SER A 85 -6.57 10.87 1.19
CA SER A 85 -6.19 9.77 0.32
C SER A 85 -6.61 10.03 -1.12
N ASP A 86 -5.89 9.47 -2.07
CA ASP A 86 -6.25 9.46 -3.48
C ASP A 86 -6.44 8.03 -3.97
N ASN A 87 -7.70 7.59 -4.03
CA ASN A 87 -8.05 6.24 -4.46
C ASN A 87 -7.71 5.93 -5.93
N SER A 88 -7.27 6.92 -6.72
CA SER A 88 -6.76 6.73 -8.07
C SER A 88 -5.25 6.58 -8.12
N TYR A 89 -4.55 6.97 -7.06
CA TYR A 89 -3.09 6.95 -7.00
C TYR A 89 -2.58 5.52 -6.76
N SER A 90 -1.60 5.12 -7.56
CA SER A 90 -1.15 3.71 -7.57
C SER A 90 -0.53 3.26 -6.25
N GLN A 91 0.17 4.14 -5.56
CA GLN A 91 0.79 3.85 -4.27
C GLN A 91 -0.26 3.69 -3.17
N ASP A 92 -1.30 4.55 -3.14
CA ASP A 92 -2.39 4.45 -2.17
C ASP A 92 -3.19 3.16 -2.40
N GLN A 93 -3.46 2.82 -3.67
CA GLN A 93 -4.09 1.54 -4.02
C GLN A 93 -3.23 0.34 -3.59
N ALA A 94 -1.91 0.38 -3.83
CA ALA A 94 -1.01 -0.69 -3.41
C ALA A 94 -0.97 -0.84 -1.88
N GLY A 95 -0.98 0.26 -1.13
CA GLY A 95 -1.07 0.26 0.33
C GLY A 95 -2.36 -0.40 0.83
N ALA A 96 -3.51 -0.03 0.26
CA ALA A 96 -4.80 -0.64 0.58
C ALA A 96 -4.81 -2.15 0.27
N ILE A 97 -4.38 -2.54 -0.94
CA ILE A 97 -4.27 -3.96 -1.33
C ILE A 97 -3.38 -4.73 -0.35
N SER A 98 -2.22 -4.16 -0.02
CA SER A 98 -1.24 -4.77 0.88
C SER A 98 -1.82 -5.05 2.26
N LEU A 99 -2.61 -4.13 2.82
CA LEU A 99 -3.29 -4.34 4.09
C LEU A 99 -4.37 -5.41 3.99
N LEU A 100 -5.20 -5.38 2.94
CA LEU A 100 -6.26 -6.37 2.73
C LEU A 100 -5.71 -7.78 2.54
N ILE A 101 -4.57 -7.94 1.85
CA ILE A 101 -3.87 -9.24 1.74
C ILE A 101 -3.51 -9.76 3.14
N ARG A 102 -2.93 -8.91 4.00
CA ARG A 102 -2.53 -9.29 5.35
C ARG A 102 -3.70 -9.68 6.24
N LEU A 103 -4.79 -8.92 6.16
CA LEU A 103 -6.03 -9.25 6.87
C LEU A 103 -6.56 -10.61 6.43
N ARG A 104 -6.63 -10.85 5.11
CA ARG A 104 -7.10 -12.12 4.54
C ARG A 104 -6.22 -13.31 4.95
N VAL A 105 -4.90 -13.16 4.95
CA VAL A 105 -3.97 -14.21 5.40
C VAL A 105 -4.17 -14.53 6.88
N ASN A 106 -4.63 -13.56 7.67
CA ASN A 106 -5.03 -13.76 9.06
C ASN A 106 -6.48 -14.26 9.24
N ASN A 107 -7.13 -14.72 8.16
CA ASN A 107 -8.52 -15.20 8.13
C ASN A 107 -9.57 -14.15 8.54
N ILE A 108 -9.27 -12.87 8.35
CA ILE A 108 -10.22 -11.77 8.55
C ILE A 108 -11.02 -11.57 7.26
N ASN A 109 -12.34 -11.44 7.39
CA ASN A 109 -13.21 -11.15 6.25
C ASN A 109 -13.04 -9.69 5.81
N VAL A 110 -12.69 -9.48 4.55
CA VAL A 110 -12.43 -8.19 3.91
C VAL A 110 -13.16 -8.04 2.56
N GLU A 111 -14.21 -8.82 2.33
CA GLU A 111 -14.91 -8.82 1.04
C GLU A 111 -15.44 -7.45 0.66
N LYS A 112 -16.06 -6.73 1.62
CA LYS A 112 -16.57 -5.38 1.40
C LYS A 112 -15.46 -4.43 0.95
N GLN A 113 -14.33 -4.42 1.65
CA GLN A 113 -13.20 -3.55 1.32
C GLN A 113 -12.58 -3.93 -0.03
N TRP A 114 -12.53 -5.23 -0.36
CA TRP A 114 -12.09 -5.69 -1.67
C TRP A 114 -12.98 -5.18 -2.81
N GLU A 115 -14.29 -5.20 -2.66
CA GLU A 115 -15.23 -4.69 -3.68
C GLU A 115 -14.95 -3.22 -3.97
N GLU A 116 -14.74 -2.40 -2.95
CA GLU A 116 -14.45 -0.97 -3.10
C GLU A 116 -13.11 -0.74 -3.80
N VAL A 117 -12.04 -1.41 -3.35
CA VAL A 117 -10.69 -1.27 -3.92
C VAL A 117 -10.67 -1.77 -5.37
N LEU A 118 -11.26 -2.93 -5.65
CA LEU A 118 -11.34 -3.48 -7.01
C LEU A 118 -12.13 -2.57 -7.95
N SER A 119 -13.20 -1.95 -7.48
CA SER A 119 -13.97 -0.97 -8.27
C SER A 119 -13.11 0.22 -8.71
N SER A 120 -12.18 0.67 -7.86
CA SER A 120 -11.24 1.75 -8.22
C SER A 120 -10.15 1.26 -9.18
N ILE A 121 -9.58 0.09 -8.93
CA ILE A 121 -8.54 -0.53 -9.78
C ILE A 121 -9.05 -0.73 -11.22
N LEU A 122 -10.30 -1.15 -11.38
CA LEU A 122 -10.90 -1.39 -12.70
C LEU A 122 -11.07 -0.12 -13.55
N LYS A 123 -10.95 1.06 -12.96
CA LYS A 123 -10.97 2.36 -13.69
C LYS A 123 -9.60 2.76 -14.23
N ARG A 124 -8.55 2.00 -13.92
CA ARG A 124 -7.20 2.31 -14.37
C ARG A 124 -6.98 1.92 -15.83
N ASP A 125 -6.29 2.79 -16.55
CA ASP A 125 -5.82 2.50 -17.91
C ASP A 125 -4.47 1.78 -17.90
N VAL A 126 -3.62 2.06 -16.90
CA VAL A 126 -2.25 1.55 -16.80
C VAL A 126 -2.02 0.82 -15.47
N PHE A 127 -1.53 -0.42 -15.55
CA PHE A 127 -1.18 -1.26 -14.39
C PHE A 127 0.33 -1.43 -14.19
N PHE A 128 1.14 -1.10 -15.18
CA PHE A 128 2.56 -1.44 -15.23
C PHE A 128 3.43 -0.19 -15.21
N SER A 129 3.51 0.45 -14.05
CA SER A 129 4.42 1.59 -13.83
C SER A 129 5.70 1.15 -13.11
N ASP A 130 5.56 0.21 -12.18
CA ASP A 130 6.60 -0.30 -11.32
C ASP A 130 6.28 -1.75 -10.95
N PRO A 131 7.25 -2.70 -10.99
CA PRO A 131 6.99 -4.10 -10.68
C PRO A 131 6.42 -4.36 -9.30
N PHE A 132 6.89 -3.63 -8.28
CA PHE A 132 6.39 -3.79 -6.91
C PHE A 132 4.91 -3.44 -6.81
N ILE A 133 4.51 -2.29 -7.34
CA ILE A 133 3.11 -1.85 -7.36
C ILE A 133 2.27 -2.78 -8.23
N SER A 134 2.78 -3.15 -9.41
CA SER A 134 2.07 -4.02 -10.35
C SER A 134 1.80 -5.42 -9.80
N THR A 135 2.67 -5.93 -8.94
CA THR A 135 2.44 -7.21 -8.24
C THR A 135 1.20 -7.13 -7.33
N HIS A 136 0.95 -6.00 -6.67
CA HIS A 136 -0.27 -5.79 -5.90
C HIS A 136 -1.51 -5.81 -6.80
N PHE A 137 -1.44 -5.15 -7.96
CA PHE A 137 -2.53 -5.18 -8.94
C PHE A 137 -2.75 -6.59 -9.51
N ALA A 138 -1.68 -7.33 -9.81
CA ALA A 138 -1.77 -8.72 -10.26
C ALA A 138 -2.56 -9.58 -9.27
N TYR A 139 -2.21 -9.47 -7.98
CA TYR A 139 -2.94 -10.17 -6.93
C TYR A 139 -4.41 -9.76 -6.90
N ALA A 140 -4.70 -8.46 -6.86
CA ALA A 140 -6.08 -7.95 -6.82
C ALA A 140 -6.90 -8.41 -8.04
N ILE A 141 -6.34 -8.33 -9.25
CA ILE A 141 -6.98 -8.78 -10.49
C ILE A 141 -7.20 -10.30 -10.48
N SER A 142 -6.31 -11.07 -9.84
CA SER A 142 -6.47 -12.53 -9.73
C SER A 142 -7.75 -12.93 -8.99
N LEU A 143 -8.26 -12.09 -8.10
CA LEU A 143 -9.49 -12.32 -7.33
C LEU A 143 -10.77 -12.04 -8.13
N LEU A 144 -10.67 -11.28 -9.23
CA LEU A 144 -11.85 -10.97 -10.05
C LEU A 144 -12.43 -12.23 -10.71
N SER A 145 -13.75 -12.28 -10.84
CA SER A 145 -14.41 -13.30 -11.68
C SER A 145 -14.33 -12.96 -13.17
N ASN A 146 -14.03 -11.72 -13.52
CA ASN A 146 -14.01 -11.22 -14.89
C ASN A 146 -12.77 -11.70 -15.67
N LYS A 147 -12.95 -12.72 -16.50
CA LYS A 147 -11.90 -13.32 -17.33
C LYS A 147 -11.30 -12.34 -18.35
N SER A 148 -12.09 -11.39 -18.89
CA SER A 148 -11.59 -10.47 -19.91
C SER A 148 -10.57 -9.49 -19.35
N VAL A 149 -10.76 -9.01 -18.12
CA VAL A 149 -9.78 -8.15 -17.42
C VAL A 149 -8.49 -8.92 -17.15
N LYS A 150 -8.56 -10.17 -16.69
CA LYS A 150 -7.39 -11.02 -16.47
C LYS A 150 -6.60 -11.25 -17.77
N ILE A 151 -7.30 -11.55 -18.86
CA ILE A 151 -6.67 -11.78 -20.17
C ILE A 151 -5.99 -10.49 -20.67
N LYS A 152 -6.67 -9.33 -20.52
CA LYS A 152 -6.07 -8.04 -20.88
C LYS A 152 -4.81 -7.79 -20.07
N PHE A 153 -4.87 -7.94 -18.75
CA PHE A 153 -3.72 -7.76 -17.86
C PHE A 153 -2.52 -8.64 -18.28
N LEU A 154 -2.76 -9.93 -18.55
CA LEU A 154 -1.72 -10.86 -18.98
C LEU A 154 -1.13 -10.51 -20.35
N LYS A 155 -1.95 -10.02 -21.30
CA LYS A 155 -1.45 -9.56 -22.61
C LYS A 155 -0.59 -8.31 -22.48
N ASP A 156 -1.03 -7.36 -21.66
CA ASP A 156 -0.28 -6.12 -21.42
C ASP A 156 1.04 -6.43 -20.70
N LEU A 157 1.05 -7.36 -19.75
CA LEU A 157 2.25 -7.85 -19.07
C LEU A 157 3.21 -8.55 -20.05
N ASP A 158 2.70 -9.42 -20.92
CA ASP A 158 3.53 -10.11 -21.92
C ASP A 158 4.16 -9.12 -22.92
N SER A 159 3.48 -8.02 -23.22
CA SER A 159 4.03 -6.98 -24.10
C SER A 159 5.33 -6.38 -23.57
N LEU A 160 5.52 -6.34 -22.26
CA LEU A 160 6.74 -5.84 -21.62
C LEU A 160 7.96 -6.74 -21.88
N ASN A 161 7.75 -8.04 -22.06
CA ASN A 161 8.82 -8.98 -22.47
C ASN A 161 9.36 -8.66 -23.86
N HIS A 162 8.54 -8.04 -24.72
CA HIS A 162 8.87 -7.73 -26.10
C HIS A 162 9.20 -6.24 -26.31
N SER A 163 9.21 -5.46 -25.21
CA SER A 163 9.61 -4.05 -25.27
C SER A 163 11.05 -3.91 -25.77
N LYS A 164 11.28 -2.84 -26.55
CA LYS A 164 12.62 -2.43 -27.02
C LYS A 164 13.20 -1.33 -26.13
N ASN A 165 12.45 -0.84 -25.15
CA ASN A 165 12.92 0.15 -24.21
C ASN A 165 13.92 -0.49 -23.23
N GLU A 166 15.09 0.13 -23.10
CA GLU A 166 16.18 -0.39 -22.25
C GLU A 166 15.75 -0.52 -20.76
N TYR A 167 14.98 0.44 -20.26
CA TYR A 167 14.44 0.41 -18.92
C TYR A 167 13.49 -0.79 -18.71
N ASP A 168 12.56 -1.03 -19.66
CA ASP A 168 11.64 -2.15 -19.60
C ASP A 168 12.39 -3.48 -19.63
N ILE A 169 13.41 -3.61 -20.50
CA ILE A 169 14.23 -4.81 -20.58
C ILE A 169 14.90 -5.09 -19.24
N LYS A 170 15.48 -4.06 -18.63
CA LYS A 170 16.23 -4.23 -17.37
C LYS A 170 15.32 -4.59 -16.20
N ILE A 171 14.18 -3.96 -16.08
CA ILE A 171 13.29 -4.05 -14.90
C ILE A 171 12.24 -5.14 -15.09
N TRP A 172 11.53 -5.13 -16.23
CA TRP A 172 10.40 -6.03 -16.45
C TRP A 172 10.83 -7.41 -16.92
N LYS A 173 11.62 -7.50 -17.99
CA LYS A 173 12.01 -8.78 -18.57
C LYS A 173 12.81 -9.65 -17.59
N ASN A 174 13.70 -9.05 -16.82
CA ASN A 174 14.55 -9.80 -15.90
C ASN A 174 13.87 -10.15 -14.57
N THR A 175 12.90 -9.35 -14.12
CA THR A 175 12.34 -9.50 -12.78
C THR A 175 10.82 -9.28 -12.75
N GLY A 176 10.33 -8.18 -13.29
CA GLY A 176 8.96 -7.71 -13.08
C GLY A 176 7.89 -8.68 -13.60
N VAL A 177 8.09 -9.25 -14.79
CA VAL A 177 7.13 -10.21 -15.39
C VAL A 177 6.98 -11.46 -14.53
N SER A 178 8.07 -11.95 -13.95
CA SER A 178 8.04 -13.13 -13.08
C SER A 178 7.38 -12.88 -11.71
N LEU A 179 7.28 -11.62 -11.28
CA LEU A 179 6.63 -11.23 -10.02
C LEU A 179 5.11 -11.08 -10.17
N CYS A 180 4.63 -10.67 -11.33
CA CYS A 180 3.21 -10.47 -11.62
C CYS A 180 2.53 -11.74 -12.13
#